data_4ecedb8ef579cee38f039b942841409a
#
_entry.id   4ecedb8ef579cee38f039b942841409a
#
_cell.length_a   1.000
_cell.length_b   1.000
_cell.length_c   1.000
_cell.angle_alpha   90.00
_cell.angle_beta   90.00
_cell.angle_gamma   90.00
#
_symmetry.space_group_name_H-M   'P 1'
#
loop_
_entity.id
_entity.type
_entity.pdbx_description
1 polymer ?
#
loop_
_entity_poly.entity_id
_entity_poly.type
_entity_poly.pdbx_seq_one_letter_code
_entity_poly.pdbx_strand_id
1 'polypeptide(L)'
;MNVAPPTSLAVLDLLHTACELLRDDLLPHLPPAQKHAGLMIQNALDIVCREMQLGGQLMEFERSTMARLLPLLAANETRPLDALVFGLRRRLAWAIRSGEFDTEEAQLLQTMHTLVRMRCGIDSPKAIG
;
A
#
# COMPACT_ATOMS: atom_id res chain seq x y z
N MET A 1 -16.51 29.99 -6.64
CA MET A 1 -16.74 28.75 -7.40
C MET A 1 -16.30 27.56 -6.54
N ASN A 2 -17.26 26.75 -6.20
CA ASN A 2 -16.95 25.51 -5.48
C ASN A 2 -16.59 24.45 -6.52
N VAL A 3 -15.30 24.31 -6.80
CA VAL A 3 -14.83 23.24 -7.68
C VAL A 3 -14.86 21.95 -6.85
N ALA A 4 -15.70 20.99 -7.25
CA ALA A 4 -15.69 19.68 -6.64
C ALA A 4 -14.27 19.08 -6.73
N PRO A 5 -13.78 18.41 -5.69
CA PRO A 5 -12.47 17.76 -5.77
C PRO A 5 -12.47 16.73 -6.89
N PRO A 6 -11.35 16.56 -7.61
CA PRO A 6 -11.26 15.57 -8.67
C PRO A 6 -11.57 14.17 -8.11
N THR A 7 -12.30 13.38 -8.87
CA THR A 7 -12.55 11.98 -8.49
C THR A 7 -11.23 11.20 -8.50
N SER A 8 -11.11 10.20 -7.66
CA SER A 8 -9.91 9.35 -7.63
C SER A 8 -9.59 8.73 -8.99
N LEU A 9 -10.61 8.44 -9.80
CA LEU A 9 -10.45 7.93 -11.16
C LEU A 9 -9.80 8.96 -12.09
N ALA A 10 -10.21 10.24 -12.02
CA ALA A 10 -9.61 11.30 -12.82
C ALA A 10 -8.14 11.55 -12.44
N VAL A 11 -7.81 11.46 -11.15
CA VAL A 11 -6.43 11.58 -10.66
C VAL A 11 -5.58 10.42 -11.18
N LEU A 12 -6.11 9.20 -11.15
CA LEU A 12 -5.42 8.01 -11.65
C LEU A 12 -5.15 8.11 -13.16
N ASP A 13 -6.11 8.59 -13.95
CA ASP A 13 -5.95 8.80 -15.38
C ASP A 13 -4.84 9.82 -15.69
N LEU A 14 -4.79 10.92 -14.94
CA LEU A 14 -3.71 11.91 -15.05
C LEU A 14 -2.34 11.31 -14.73
N LEU A 15 -2.26 10.50 -13.69
CA LEU A 15 -1.03 9.81 -13.32
C LEU A 15 -0.59 8.82 -14.40
N HIS A 16 -1.49 8.04 -14.96
CA HIS A 16 -1.20 7.13 -16.07
C HIS A 16 -0.64 7.90 -17.27
N THR A 17 -1.28 9.01 -17.64
CA THR A 17 -0.80 9.87 -18.72
C THR A 17 0.62 10.38 -18.46
N ALA A 18 0.90 10.85 -17.23
CA ALA A 18 2.24 11.30 -16.86
C ALA A 18 3.27 10.16 -16.93
N CYS A 19 2.91 8.95 -16.48
CA CYS A 19 3.78 7.77 -16.58
C CYS A 19 4.10 7.42 -18.04
N GLU A 20 3.10 7.42 -18.91
CA GLU A 20 3.27 7.13 -20.33
C GLU A 20 4.17 8.16 -21.01
N LEU A 21 3.93 9.45 -20.81
CA LEU A 21 4.75 10.51 -21.37
C LEU A 21 6.20 10.44 -20.90
N LEU A 22 6.41 10.17 -19.63
CA LEU A 22 7.76 10.01 -19.09
C LEU A 22 8.47 8.80 -19.70
N ARG A 23 7.80 7.67 -19.77
CA ARG A 23 8.38 6.41 -20.27
C ARG A 23 8.67 6.46 -21.76
N ASP A 24 7.71 6.96 -22.54
CA ASP A 24 7.73 6.81 -23.99
C ASP A 24 8.38 8.02 -24.68
N ASP A 25 8.17 9.24 -24.15
CA ASP A 25 8.61 10.46 -24.81
C ASP A 25 9.84 11.12 -24.16
N LEU A 26 10.03 11.01 -22.84
CA LEU A 26 11.10 11.72 -22.16
C LEU A 26 12.30 10.82 -21.86
N LEU A 27 12.12 9.67 -21.23
CA LEU A 27 13.21 8.77 -20.82
C LEU A 27 14.15 8.40 -21.97
N PRO A 28 13.65 8.04 -23.17
CA PRO A 28 14.53 7.68 -24.29
C PRO A 28 15.45 8.82 -24.75
N HIS A 29 15.05 10.08 -24.51
CA HIS A 29 15.76 11.26 -24.98
C HIS A 29 16.56 11.96 -23.88
N LEU A 30 16.55 11.48 -22.63
CA LEU A 30 17.32 12.07 -21.55
C LEU A 30 18.83 11.86 -21.75
N PRO A 31 19.67 12.87 -21.45
CA PRO A 31 21.11 12.69 -21.38
C PRO A 31 21.49 11.57 -20.40
N PRO A 32 22.59 10.83 -20.68
CA PRO A 32 23.01 9.72 -19.81
C PRO A 32 23.14 10.08 -18.31
N ALA A 33 23.59 11.30 -18.02
CA ALA A 33 23.73 11.80 -16.65
C ALA A 33 22.39 11.92 -15.90
N GLN A 34 21.27 12.04 -16.63
CA GLN A 34 19.93 12.22 -16.05
C GLN A 34 19.05 10.95 -16.12
N LYS A 35 19.49 9.90 -16.80
CA LYS A 35 18.70 8.69 -16.98
C LYS A 35 18.35 8.02 -15.67
N HIS A 36 19.30 7.95 -14.73
CA HIS A 36 19.03 7.36 -13.41
C HIS A 36 17.92 8.12 -12.67
N ALA A 37 17.99 9.44 -12.63
CA ALA A 37 16.96 10.27 -12.01
C ALA A 37 15.59 10.07 -12.68
N GLY A 38 15.55 10.00 -14.00
CA GLY A 38 14.34 9.74 -14.76
C GLY A 38 13.71 8.39 -14.43
N LEU A 39 14.53 7.35 -14.32
CA LEU A 39 14.07 6.00 -13.92
C LEU A 39 13.54 5.98 -12.47
N MET A 40 14.17 6.73 -11.57
CA MET A 40 13.69 6.85 -10.19
C MET A 40 12.32 7.52 -10.13
N ILE A 41 12.11 8.59 -10.92
CA ILE A 41 10.81 9.26 -11.03
C ILE A 41 9.76 8.30 -11.60
N GLN A 42 10.09 7.56 -12.67
CA GLN A 42 9.20 6.56 -13.26
C GLN A 42 8.78 5.53 -12.23
N ASN A 43 9.73 4.98 -11.49
CA ASN A 43 9.45 3.99 -10.45
C ASN A 43 8.53 4.54 -9.35
N ALA A 44 8.78 5.78 -8.90
CA ALA A 44 7.95 6.43 -7.89
C ALA A 44 6.50 6.62 -8.39
N LEU A 45 6.33 7.06 -9.64
CA LEU A 45 5.01 7.22 -10.25
C LEU A 45 4.28 5.88 -10.40
N ASP A 46 4.98 4.82 -10.79
CA ASP A 46 4.41 3.47 -10.91
C ASP A 46 3.91 2.95 -9.54
N ILE A 47 4.66 3.22 -8.47
CA ILE A 47 4.24 2.88 -7.11
C ILE A 47 2.96 3.63 -6.74
N VAL A 48 2.91 4.94 -7.00
CA VAL A 48 1.72 5.76 -6.69
C VAL A 48 0.50 5.26 -7.47
N CYS A 49 0.66 4.92 -8.74
CA CYS A 49 -0.43 4.35 -9.55
C CYS A 49 -0.98 3.06 -8.93
N ARG A 50 -0.10 2.14 -8.53
CA ARG A 50 -0.49 0.88 -7.87
C ARG A 50 -1.14 1.12 -6.51
N GLU A 51 -0.60 2.07 -5.72
CA GLU A 51 -1.20 2.45 -4.44
C GLU A 51 -2.63 2.97 -4.62
N MET A 52 -2.86 3.81 -5.61
CA MET A 52 -4.19 4.34 -5.90
C MET A 52 -5.18 3.27 -6.36
N GLN A 53 -4.70 2.28 -7.11
CA GLN A 53 -5.53 1.19 -7.61
C GLN A 53 -5.82 0.12 -6.55
N LEU A 54 -4.83 -0.23 -5.75
CA LEU A 54 -4.86 -1.42 -4.90
C LEU A 54 -4.80 -1.11 -3.40
N GLY A 55 -4.34 0.09 -3.02
CA GLY A 55 -4.09 0.45 -1.62
C GLY A 55 -5.33 0.35 -0.74
N GLY A 56 -6.49 0.77 -1.24
CA GLY A 56 -7.75 0.69 -0.51
C GLY A 56 -8.17 -0.75 -0.24
N GLN A 57 -8.03 -1.63 -1.22
CA GLN A 57 -8.35 -3.06 -1.08
C GLN A 57 -7.37 -3.76 -0.13
N LEU A 58 -6.07 -3.43 -0.23
CA LEU A 58 -5.07 -3.96 0.68
C LEU A 58 -5.36 -3.53 2.12
N MET A 59 -5.67 -2.26 2.33
CA MET A 59 -5.96 -1.71 3.65
C MET A 59 -7.21 -2.35 4.28
N GLU A 60 -8.26 -2.57 3.50
CA GLU A 60 -9.46 -3.27 3.97
C GLU A 60 -9.19 -4.75 4.27
N PHE A 61 -8.39 -5.42 3.45
CA PHE A 61 -7.96 -6.80 3.71
C PHE A 61 -7.13 -6.87 5.00
N GLU A 62 -6.19 -5.93 5.19
CA GLU A 62 -5.38 -5.85 6.40
C GLU A 62 -6.25 -5.62 7.64
N ARG A 63 -7.20 -4.69 7.56
CA ARG A 63 -8.17 -4.42 8.64
C ARG A 63 -8.94 -5.69 9.01
N SER A 64 -9.54 -6.35 8.03
CA SER A 64 -10.35 -7.56 8.28
C SER A 64 -9.52 -8.72 8.82
N THR A 65 -8.29 -8.85 8.36
CA THR A 65 -7.35 -9.88 8.83
C THR A 65 -6.94 -9.64 10.28
N MET A 66 -6.55 -8.40 10.62
CA MET A 66 -6.20 -8.05 12.00
C MET A 66 -7.39 -8.10 12.95
N ALA A 67 -8.59 -7.77 12.48
CA ALA A 67 -9.81 -7.89 13.26
C ALA A 67 -10.11 -9.35 13.67
N ARG A 68 -9.76 -10.30 12.83
CA ARG A 68 -9.87 -11.73 13.17
C ARG A 68 -8.82 -12.17 14.21
N LEU A 69 -7.62 -11.61 14.14
CA LEU A 69 -6.56 -11.89 15.12
C LEU A 69 -6.81 -11.18 16.46
N LEU A 70 -7.47 -10.03 16.45
CA LEU A 70 -7.70 -9.16 17.60
C LEU A 70 -9.20 -8.84 17.75
N PRO A 71 -10.07 -9.84 17.99
CA PRO A 71 -11.54 -9.67 17.90
C PRO A 71 -12.11 -8.62 18.86
N LEU A 72 -11.43 -8.33 19.98
CA LEU A 72 -11.91 -7.38 20.99
C LEU A 72 -11.77 -5.91 20.56
N LEU A 73 -11.01 -5.61 19.52
CA LEU A 73 -10.69 -4.26 19.11
C LEU A 73 -11.47 -3.77 17.89
N ALA A 74 -12.11 -4.65 17.16
CA ALA A 74 -12.72 -4.34 15.87
C ALA A 74 -14.18 -3.89 15.94
N ALA A 75 -14.82 -3.96 17.11
CA ALA A 75 -16.27 -4.03 17.18
C ALA A 75 -17.03 -2.71 16.96
N ASN A 76 -16.42 -1.53 17.16
CA ASN A 76 -17.17 -0.26 17.15
C ASN A 76 -16.35 0.96 16.69
N GLU A 77 -15.49 0.80 15.69
CA GLU A 77 -14.63 1.91 15.28
C GLU A 77 -15.24 2.71 14.12
N THR A 78 -15.46 3.99 14.36
CA THR A 78 -15.94 4.97 13.36
C THR A 78 -14.81 5.78 12.74
N ARG A 79 -13.55 5.51 13.11
CA ARG A 79 -12.38 6.20 12.57
C ARG A 79 -12.16 5.90 11.09
N PRO A 80 -11.52 6.82 10.33
CA PRO A 80 -11.09 6.54 8.97
C PRO A 80 -10.26 5.26 8.89
N LEU A 81 -10.34 4.56 7.76
CA LEU A 81 -9.73 3.25 7.58
C LEU A 81 -8.21 3.25 7.83
N ASP A 82 -7.51 4.28 7.38
CA ASP A 82 -6.06 4.42 7.59
C ASP A 82 -5.69 4.54 9.07
N ALA A 83 -6.42 5.35 9.82
CA ALA A 83 -6.21 5.51 11.27
C ALA A 83 -6.54 4.23 12.02
N LEU A 84 -7.60 3.53 11.60
CA LEU A 84 -7.99 2.25 12.18
C LEU A 84 -6.91 1.18 11.96
N VAL A 85 -6.41 1.04 10.75
CA VAL A 85 -5.34 0.09 10.41
C VAL A 85 -4.06 0.41 11.18
N PHE A 86 -3.69 1.68 11.28
CA PHE A 86 -2.53 2.10 12.06
C PHE A 86 -2.64 1.69 13.54
N GLY A 87 -3.81 1.91 14.14
CA GLY A 87 -4.09 1.49 15.51
C GLY A 87 -4.01 -0.03 15.71
N LEU A 88 -4.57 -0.78 14.76
CA LEU A 88 -4.52 -2.24 14.78
C LEU A 88 -3.09 -2.78 14.64
N ARG A 89 -2.27 -2.20 13.80
CA ARG A 89 -0.85 -2.55 13.68
C ARG A 89 -0.10 -2.35 15.00
N ARG A 90 -0.33 -1.23 15.66
CA ARG A 90 0.29 -0.95 16.97
C ARG A 90 -0.16 -1.97 18.02
N ARG A 91 -1.44 -2.28 18.06
CA ARG A 91 -1.99 -3.27 19.00
C ARG A 91 -1.45 -4.67 18.73
N LEU A 92 -1.34 -5.05 17.46
CA LEU A 92 -0.75 -6.33 17.07
C LEU A 92 0.72 -6.43 17.51
N ALA A 93 1.50 -5.38 17.27
CA ALA A 93 2.90 -5.33 17.70
C ALA A 93 3.04 -5.49 19.21
N TRP A 94 2.17 -4.85 19.98
CA TRP A 94 2.14 -5.00 21.43
C TRP A 94 1.77 -6.43 21.87
N ALA A 95 0.75 -7.02 21.24
CA ALA A 95 0.32 -8.39 21.50
C ALA A 95 1.43 -9.41 21.24
N ILE A 96 2.18 -9.23 20.14
CA ILE A 96 3.34 -10.07 19.83
C ILE A 96 4.41 -9.96 20.92
N ARG A 97 4.76 -8.75 21.32
CA ARG A 97 5.75 -8.53 22.41
C ARG A 97 5.33 -9.12 23.73
N SER A 98 4.03 -9.09 24.03
CA SER A 98 3.47 -9.62 25.28
C SER A 98 3.34 -11.14 25.31
N GLY A 99 3.63 -11.83 24.19
CA GLY A 99 3.52 -13.28 24.09
C GLY A 99 2.11 -13.80 23.85
N GLU A 100 1.14 -12.94 23.50
CA GLU A 100 -0.25 -13.37 23.25
C GLU A 100 -0.37 -14.37 22.11
N PHE A 101 0.59 -14.40 21.16
CA PHE A 101 0.61 -15.29 20.00
C PHE A 101 1.62 -16.42 20.10
N ASP A 102 2.26 -16.64 21.23
CA ASP A 102 3.32 -17.65 21.37
C ASP A 102 2.84 -19.08 21.07
N THR A 103 1.57 -19.38 21.34
CA THR A 103 0.95 -20.67 21.01
C THR A 103 0.41 -20.77 19.59
N GLU A 104 0.31 -19.64 18.87
CA GLU A 104 -0.28 -19.54 17.53
C GLU A 104 0.74 -18.94 16.52
N GLU A 105 2.01 -19.11 16.79
CA GLU A 105 3.10 -18.50 16.03
C GLU A 105 3.04 -18.84 14.53
N ALA A 106 2.77 -20.10 14.19
CA ALA A 106 2.72 -20.54 12.79
C ALA A 106 1.62 -19.82 12.00
N GLN A 107 0.43 -19.67 12.61
CA GLN A 107 -0.69 -18.96 11.98
C GLN A 107 -0.39 -17.46 11.85
N LEU A 108 0.21 -16.85 12.87
CA LEU A 108 0.62 -15.46 12.84
C LEU A 108 1.63 -15.20 11.73
N LEU A 109 2.68 -16.02 11.61
CA LEU A 109 3.71 -15.89 10.58
C LEU A 109 3.11 -16.03 9.18
N GLN A 110 2.22 -16.97 8.95
CA GLN A 110 1.52 -17.13 7.67
C GLN A 110 0.70 -15.90 7.31
N THR A 111 -0.02 -15.34 8.28
CA THR A 111 -0.82 -14.11 8.09
C THR A 111 0.07 -12.92 7.75
N MET A 112 1.15 -12.72 8.52
CA MET A 112 2.12 -11.64 8.29
C MET A 112 2.78 -11.77 6.91
N HIS A 113 3.16 -12.98 6.53
CA HIS A 113 3.74 -13.25 5.21
C HIS A 113 2.77 -12.85 4.08
N THR A 114 1.48 -13.18 4.22
CA THR A 114 0.45 -12.80 3.23
C THR A 114 0.33 -11.29 3.12
N LEU A 115 0.26 -10.56 4.25
CA LEU A 115 0.17 -9.10 4.26
C LEU A 115 1.40 -8.44 3.64
N VAL A 116 2.59 -8.94 3.96
CA VAL A 116 3.86 -8.42 3.38
C VAL A 116 3.91 -8.66 1.87
N ARG A 117 3.51 -9.84 1.39
CA ARG A 117 3.47 -10.12 -0.04
C ARG A 117 2.52 -9.18 -0.78
N MET A 118 1.34 -8.92 -0.22
CA MET A 118 0.39 -7.98 -0.80
C MET A 118 0.96 -6.55 -0.85
N ARG A 119 1.64 -6.12 0.22
CA ARG A 119 2.31 -4.81 0.26
C ARG A 119 3.44 -4.73 -0.78
N CYS A 120 4.24 -5.76 -0.91
CA CYS A 120 5.29 -5.85 -1.94
C CYS A 120 4.72 -5.79 -3.35
N GLY A 121 3.52 -6.29 -3.59
CA GLY A 121 2.82 -6.18 -4.88
C GLY A 121 2.61 -4.73 -5.33
N ILE A 122 2.51 -3.81 -4.38
CA ILE A 122 2.41 -2.37 -4.65
C ILE A 122 3.80 -1.73 -4.74
N ASP A 123 4.63 -1.91 -3.72
CA ASP A 123 5.88 -1.17 -3.55
C ASP A 123 7.02 -1.71 -4.44
N SER A 124 7.08 -3.02 -4.60
CA SER A 124 8.17 -3.70 -5.30
C SER A 124 7.72 -5.05 -5.88
N PRO A 125 6.90 -5.07 -6.95
CA PRO A 125 6.33 -6.30 -7.50
C PRO A 125 7.40 -7.34 -7.89
N LYS A 126 8.58 -6.88 -8.29
CA LYS A 126 9.70 -7.75 -8.66
C LYS A 126 10.25 -8.57 -7.49
N ALA A 127 10.01 -8.14 -6.25
CA ALA A 127 10.49 -8.82 -5.06
C ALA A 127 9.73 -10.13 -4.77
N ILE A 128 8.54 -10.29 -5.32
CA ILE A 128 7.71 -11.48 -5.10
C ILE A 128 7.72 -12.47 -6.28
N GLY A 129 8.57 -12.22 -7.25
CA GLY A 129 8.79 -13.08 -8.40
C GLY A 129 7.71 -13.05 -9.43
#